data_820a87cd2c1875019ac1c50479ee7f74
#
_entry.id   820a87cd2c1875019ac1c50479ee7f74
#
_cell.length_a   1.000
_cell.length_b   1.000
_cell.length_c   1.000
_cell.angle_alpha   90.00
_cell.angle_beta   90.00
_cell.angle_gamma   90.00
#
_symmetry.space_group_name_H-M   'P 1'
#
loop_
_entity.id
_entity.type
_entity.pdbx_description
1 polymer ?
#
loop_
_entity_poly.entity_id
_entity_poly.type
_entity_poly.pdbx_seq_one_letter_code
_entity_poly.pdbx_strand_id
1 'polypeptide(L)'
;IIRPRIEELGARLGDCSDSVSKVSVVGLGMAHQVGVAKRMFRCLANAGIDIQMITTSEIKISVLVDRSQALQALRSVHEEFSLDKRPETAITNPFEHLKANRQVSSPAEVISRLRGIDMEAITIHGVTLDDTQSRLTLPRLPNRAGVAAKVFESLAEQGVFVDMILQSWFNADSSDLSFTVPRSQYPLAREIAEKLADELGLLAIKGKELIAKLAVSGIGLRSHTGMAIGMFEALMQAQIPIEMLNTSEVRVNLIVDGSLGRAALNCLQQRFRSELS
;
A
#
# COMPACT_ATOMS: atom_id res chain seq x y z
N ILE A 1 -1.75 -1.46 27.06
CA ILE A 1 -0.61 -2.30 26.60
C ILE A 1 0.38 -1.46 25.75
N ILE A 2 -0.08 -0.58 24.85
CA ILE A 2 0.80 0.17 23.94
C ILE A 2 1.44 1.41 24.62
N ARG A 3 0.71 2.13 25.49
CA ARG A 3 1.19 3.39 26.09
C ARG A 3 2.55 3.29 26.79
N PRO A 4 2.85 2.29 27.64
CA PRO A 4 4.17 2.19 28.26
C PRO A 4 5.30 2.01 27.24
N ARG A 5 5.03 1.31 26.11
CA ARG A 5 6.02 1.12 25.04
C ARG A 5 6.28 2.37 24.23
N ILE A 6 5.29 3.25 24.09
CA ILE A 6 5.45 4.54 23.42
C ILE A 6 6.44 5.42 24.19
N GLU A 7 6.36 5.41 25.53
CA GLU A 7 7.28 6.15 26.40
C GLU A 7 8.71 5.58 26.32
N GLU A 8 8.86 4.26 26.37
CA GLU A 8 10.16 3.57 26.20
C GLU A 8 10.84 3.92 24.86
N LEU A 9 10.05 4.08 23.79
CA LEU A 9 10.53 4.46 22.47
C LEU A 9 10.82 5.96 22.31
N GLY A 10 10.59 6.76 23.36
CA GLY A 10 10.75 8.21 23.31
C GLY A 10 9.76 8.91 22.38
N ALA A 11 8.68 8.24 22.01
CA ALA A 11 7.63 8.83 21.19
C ALA A 11 6.81 9.82 22.03
N ARG A 12 6.56 11.01 21.47
CA ARG A 12 5.90 12.10 22.21
C ARG A 12 4.40 11.95 22.35
N LEU A 13 3.77 11.21 21.43
CA LEU A 13 2.32 11.04 21.40
C LEU A 13 1.97 9.64 20.88
N GLY A 14 1.03 8.99 21.55
CA GLY A 14 0.27 7.85 21.03
C GLY A 14 -1.20 8.24 21.03
N ASP A 15 -1.81 8.27 19.86
CA ASP A 15 -3.23 8.50 19.72
C ASP A 15 -3.96 7.18 19.40
N CYS A 16 -5.20 7.07 19.87
CA CYS A 16 -6.05 5.92 19.66
C CYS A 16 -7.46 6.41 19.41
N SER A 17 -8.01 6.06 18.26
CA SER A 17 -9.39 6.35 17.91
C SER A 17 -10.18 5.04 17.75
N ASP A 18 -11.35 4.99 18.34
CA ASP A 18 -12.37 3.95 18.15
C ASP A 18 -13.53 4.40 17.25
N SER A 19 -13.47 5.64 16.78
CA SER A 19 -14.49 6.28 15.92
C SER A 19 -14.23 6.10 14.42
N VAL A 20 -13.38 5.17 14.02
CA VAL A 20 -13.04 4.92 12.62
C VAL A 20 -13.60 3.61 12.10
N SER A 21 -13.82 3.56 10.79
CA SER A 21 -14.18 2.36 10.05
C SER A 21 -13.29 2.21 8.82
N LYS A 22 -12.93 0.97 8.49
CA LYS A 22 -12.15 0.66 7.30
C LYS A 22 -13.06 0.18 6.17
N VAL A 23 -13.04 0.90 5.06
CA VAL A 23 -13.69 0.51 3.80
C VAL A 23 -12.62 0.07 2.81
N SER A 24 -12.84 -1.06 2.14
CA SER A 24 -11.87 -1.63 1.21
C SER A 24 -12.53 -2.07 -0.09
N VAL A 25 -11.86 -1.81 -1.21
CA VAL A 25 -12.13 -2.45 -2.50
C VAL A 25 -11.11 -3.54 -2.69
N VAL A 26 -11.59 -4.73 -3.03
CA VAL A 26 -10.75 -5.91 -3.27
C VAL A 26 -10.99 -6.39 -4.70
N GLY A 27 -9.93 -6.59 -5.47
CA GLY A 27 -10.02 -7.06 -6.84
C GLY A 27 -8.70 -7.60 -7.37
N LEU A 28 -8.76 -8.61 -8.21
CA LEU A 28 -7.58 -9.14 -8.88
C LEU A 28 -7.12 -8.16 -9.98
N GLY A 29 -5.80 -7.99 -10.12
CA GLY A 29 -5.23 -7.14 -11.17
C GLY A 29 -5.29 -5.64 -10.87
N MET A 30 -5.73 -5.22 -9.70
CA MET A 30 -5.79 -3.79 -9.32
C MET A 30 -4.43 -3.10 -9.39
N ALA A 31 -3.36 -3.83 -9.06
CA ALA A 31 -1.99 -3.33 -9.14
C ALA A 31 -1.51 -3.02 -10.56
N HIS A 32 -2.25 -3.41 -11.59
CA HIS A 32 -1.89 -3.18 -13.00
C HIS A 32 -2.90 -2.27 -13.73
N GLN A 33 -3.89 -1.74 -13.02
CA GLN A 33 -4.91 -0.87 -13.61
C GLN A 33 -4.75 0.57 -13.13
N VAL A 34 -4.41 1.46 -14.06
CA VAL A 34 -4.40 2.90 -13.80
C VAL A 34 -5.82 3.37 -13.50
N GLY A 35 -5.98 4.18 -12.45
CA GLY A 35 -7.23 4.86 -12.16
C GLY A 35 -8.18 4.15 -11.19
N VAL A 36 -7.90 2.97 -10.68
CA VAL A 36 -8.73 2.34 -9.63
C VAL A 36 -8.76 3.19 -8.37
N ALA A 37 -7.60 3.69 -7.94
CA ALA A 37 -7.49 4.61 -6.81
C ALA A 37 -8.25 5.92 -7.08
N LYS A 38 -8.11 6.49 -8.29
CA LYS A 38 -8.88 7.67 -8.74
C LYS A 38 -10.39 7.46 -8.55
N ARG A 39 -10.93 6.33 -9.05
CA ARG A 39 -12.35 6.02 -8.95
C ARG A 39 -12.81 5.96 -7.50
N MET A 40 -12.10 5.21 -6.65
CA MET A 40 -12.45 5.07 -5.24
C MET A 40 -12.42 6.40 -4.50
N PHE A 41 -11.37 7.19 -4.68
CA PHE A 41 -11.25 8.46 -3.96
C PHE A 41 -12.23 9.52 -4.47
N ARG A 42 -12.51 9.53 -5.77
CA ARG A 42 -13.51 10.43 -6.36
C ARG A 42 -14.92 10.14 -5.87
N CYS A 43 -15.35 8.89 -5.81
CA CYS A 43 -16.70 8.57 -5.31
C CYS A 43 -16.86 8.95 -3.83
N LEU A 44 -15.82 8.77 -3.01
CA LEU A 44 -15.85 9.19 -1.61
C LEU A 44 -15.86 10.72 -1.49
N ALA A 45 -15.08 11.43 -2.31
CA ALA A 45 -15.08 12.89 -2.36
C ALA A 45 -16.45 13.45 -2.75
N ASN A 46 -17.08 12.88 -3.79
CA ASN A 46 -18.42 13.27 -4.25
C ASN A 46 -19.50 13.03 -3.17
N ALA A 47 -19.28 12.03 -2.32
CA ALA A 47 -20.16 11.77 -1.18
C ALA A 47 -19.85 12.65 0.06
N GLY A 48 -18.85 13.56 -0.03
CA GLY A 48 -18.44 14.42 1.08
C GLY A 48 -17.75 13.67 2.23
N ILE A 49 -17.09 12.55 1.92
CA ILE A 49 -16.45 11.69 2.92
C ILE A 49 -14.97 12.00 2.99
N ASP A 50 -14.52 12.37 4.19
CA ASP A 50 -13.11 12.60 4.48
C ASP A 50 -12.36 11.30 4.69
N ILE A 51 -11.23 11.16 3.98
CA ILE A 51 -10.33 10.03 4.11
C ILE A 51 -9.27 10.37 5.15
N GLN A 52 -9.21 9.59 6.23
CA GLN A 52 -8.25 9.77 7.31
C GLN A 52 -6.93 9.03 7.06
N MET A 53 -6.98 7.88 6.42
CA MET A 53 -5.81 7.06 6.08
C MET A 53 -6.06 6.27 4.81
N ILE A 54 -5.01 6.11 4.01
CA ILE A 54 -5.02 5.26 2.82
C ILE A 54 -3.91 4.23 2.94
N THR A 55 -4.22 2.99 2.57
CA THR A 55 -3.22 1.94 2.35
C THR A 55 -3.64 1.09 1.15
N THR A 56 -2.66 0.68 0.37
CA THR A 56 -2.88 -0.14 -0.81
C THR A 56 -2.10 -1.44 -0.73
N SER A 57 -2.59 -2.46 -1.41
CA SER A 57 -1.84 -3.68 -1.71
C SER A 57 -2.13 -4.09 -3.15
N GLU A 58 -1.51 -5.17 -3.61
CA GLU A 58 -1.65 -5.67 -4.98
C GLU A 58 -3.10 -5.95 -5.39
N ILE A 59 -3.95 -6.26 -4.42
CA ILE A 59 -5.35 -6.65 -4.66
C ILE A 59 -6.35 -5.79 -3.91
N LYS A 60 -5.90 -4.79 -3.15
CA LYS A 60 -6.80 -4.06 -2.25
C LYS A 60 -6.38 -2.61 -2.06
N ILE A 61 -7.35 -1.72 -2.12
CA ILE A 61 -7.24 -0.34 -1.65
C ILE A 61 -8.13 -0.21 -0.42
N SER A 62 -7.59 0.28 0.68
CA SER A 62 -8.33 0.50 1.93
C SER A 62 -8.22 1.95 2.36
N VAL A 63 -9.32 2.46 2.87
CA VAL A 63 -9.39 3.79 3.50
C VAL A 63 -9.94 3.67 4.90
N LEU A 64 -9.50 4.54 5.80
CA LEU A 64 -10.18 4.81 7.06
C LEU A 64 -11.04 6.05 6.88
N VAL A 65 -12.29 5.95 7.33
CA VAL A 65 -13.27 7.03 7.36
C VAL A 65 -13.87 7.11 8.75
N ASP A 66 -14.54 8.22 9.06
CA ASP A 66 -15.30 8.31 10.29
C ASP A 66 -16.37 7.20 10.35
N ARG A 67 -16.57 6.64 11.54
CA ARG A 67 -17.52 5.53 11.74
C ARG A 67 -18.96 5.92 11.37
N SER A 68 -19.35 7.16 11.60
CA SER A 68 -20.67 7.67 11.23
C SER A 68 -20.91 7.68 9.73
N GLN A 69 -19.84 7.82 8.93
CA GLN A 69 -19.88 7.85 7.47
C GLN A 69 -19.65 6.47 6.83
N ALA A 70 -19.36 5.44 7.61
CA ALA A 70 -18.94 4.13 7.10
C ALA A 70 -19.93 3.49 6.12
N LEU A 71 -21.23 3.53 6.43
CA LEU A 71 -22.26 2.95 5.59
C LEU A 71 -22.45 3.73 4.28
N GLN A 72 -22.36 5.06 4.34
CA GLN A 72 -22.39 5.90 3.16
C GLN A 72 -21.17 5.63 2.27
N ALA A 73 -19.98 5.56 2.86
CA ALA A 73 -18.76 5.22 2.14
C ALA A 73 -18.84 3.86 1.44
N LEU A 74 -19.34 2.85 2.16
CA LEU A 74 -19.52 1.50 1.61
C LEU A 74 -20.47 1.51 0.40
N ARG A 75 -21.60 2.19 0.50
CA ARG A 75 -22.61 2.29 -0.58
C ARG A 75 -22.04 3.01 -1.79
N SER A 76 -21.40 4.17 -1.60
CA SER A 76 -20.78 4.95 -2.68
C SER A 76 -19.73 4.14 -3.44
N VAL A 77 -18.88 3.41 -2.73
CA VAL A 77 -17.86 2.56 -3.33
C VAL A 77 -18.49 1.36 -4.06
N HIS A 78 -19.48 0.72 -3.46
CA HIS A 78 -20.19 -0.41 -4.06
C HIS A 78 -20.86 -0.03 -5.38
N GLU A 79 -21.52 1.12 -5.41
CA GLU A 79 -22.16 1.67 -6.61
C GLU A 79 -21.14 2.04 -7.69
N GLU A 80 -20.06 2.76 -7.33
CA GLU A 80 -18.99 3.18 -8.25
C GLU A 80 -18.37 1.99 -8.97
N PHE A 81 -18.17 0.87 -8.27
CA PHE A 81 -17.57 -0.33 -8.84
C PHE A 81 -18.61 -1.32 -9.40
N SER A 82 -19.91 -0.96 -9.40
CA SER A 82 -21.01 -1.78 -9.92
C SER A 82 -21.02 -3.20 -9.34
N LEU A 83 -20.77 -3.33 -8.03
CA LEU A 83 -20.59 -4.63 -7.38
C LEU A 83 -21.91 -5.40 -7.17
N ASP A 84 -23.06 -4.77 -7.47
CA ASP A 84 -24.38 -5.37 -7.57
C ASP A 84 -24.56 -6.19 -8.87
N LYS A 85 -23.76 -5.91 -9.89
CA LYS A 85 -23.83 -6.58 -11.18
C LYS A 85 -22.90 -7.77 -11.23
N ARG A 86 -23.44 -8.92 -11.67
CA ARG A 86 -22.59 -10.07 -11.93
C ARG A 86 -21.69 -9.77 -13.14
N PRO A 87 -20.36 -10.05 -13.08
CA PRO A 87 -19.49 -9.86 -14.22
C PRO A 87 -20.05 -10.60 -15.44
N GLU A 88 -20.22 -9.92 -16.58
CA GLU A 88 -20.72 -10.51 -17.82
C GLU A 88 -19.77 -11.57 -18.41
N THR A 89 -18.50 -11.45 -18.12
CA THR A 89 -17.52 -12.49 -18.41
C THR A 89 -17.44 -13.47 -17.26
N ALA A 90 -17.95 -14.68 -17.45
CA ALA A 90 -17.51 -15.80 -16.64
C ALA A 90 -15.98 -15.74 -16.63
N ILE A 91 -15.39 -15.65 -15.42
CA ILE A 91 -13.93 -15.71 -15.26
C ILE A 91 -13.53 -17.09 -15.83
N THR A 92 -13.26 -17.12 -17.12
CA THR A 92 -12.52 -18.22 -17.73
C THR A 92 -11.19 -18.20 -17.01
N ASN A 93 -11.05 -19.14 -16.14
CA ASN A 93 -9.94 -19.39 -15.22
C ASN A 93 -8.83 -18.32 -15.30
N PRO A 94 -8.83 -17.27 -14.45
CA PRO A 94 -7.86 -16.18 -14.57
C PRO A 94 -6.40 -16.63 -14.47
N PHE A 95 -6.21 -17.92 -14.22
CA PHE A 95 -4.93 -18.60 -14.04
C PHE A 95 -4.37 -19.23 -15.33
N GLU A 96 -5.13 -19.30 -16.45
CA GLU A 96 -4.58 -19.84 -17.70
C GLU A 96 -3.49 -18.97 -18.32
N HIS A 97 -3.56 -17.64 -18.14
CA HIS A 97 -2.53 -16.73 -18.64
C HIS A 97 -1.24 -16.70 -17.80
N LEU A 98 -1.27 -17.27 -16.59
CA LEU A 98 -0.13 -17.24 -15.65
C LEU A 98 0.83 -18.44 -15.81
N LYS A 99 0.51 -19.41 -16.67
CA LYS A 99 1.36 -20.57 -16.91
C LYS A 99 2.65 -20.27 -17.69
N ALA A 100 2.77 -19.08 -18.28
CA ALA A 100 3.86 -18.75 -19.18
C ALA A 100 5.12 -18.13 -18.51
N ASN A 101 5.06 -17.71 -17.24
CA ASN A 101 6.20 -17.06 -16.59
C ASN A 101 6.48 -17.64 -15.19
N ARG A 102 7.35 -18.64 -15.15
CA ARG A 102 7.63 -19.50 -13.99
C ARG A 102 8.45 -18.87 -12.86
N GLN A 103 8.71 -17.56 -12.82
CA GLN A 103 9.65 -16.96 -11.86
C GLN A 103 9.10 -15.92 -10.89
N VAL A 104 7.81 -15.55 -10.95
CA VAL A 104 7.21 -14.64 -9.96
C VAL A 104 5.86 -15.19 -9.57
N SER A 105 5.72 -15.71 -8.35
CA SER A 105 4.41 -16.09 -7.80
C SER A 105 3.53 -14.86 -7.73
N SER A 106 2.55 -14.74 -8.62
CA SER A 106 1.60 -13.64 -8.58
C SER A 106 0.75 -13.73 -7.32
N PRO A 107 0.28 -12.61 -6.75
CA PRO A 107 -0.64 -12.60 -5.62
C PRO A 107 -1.88 -13.48 -5.83
N ALA A 108 -2.35 -13.56 -7.08
CA ALA A 108 -3.47 -14.41 -7.49
C ALA A 108 -3.16 -15.91 -7.35
N GLU A 109 -1.93 -16.31 -7.65
CA GLU A 109 -1.46 -17.69 -7.53
C GLU A 109 -1.34 -18.12 -6.07
N VAL A 110 -0.87 -17.21 -5.23
CA VAL A 110 -0.81 -17.41 -3.77
C VAL A 110 -2.24 -17.55 -3.20
N ILE A 111 -3.18 -16.69 -3.61
CA ILE A 111 -4.58 -16.75 -3.17
C ILE A 111 -5.27 -18.03 -3.63
N SER A 112 -4.97 -18.54 -4.84
CA SER A 112 -5.56 -19.79 -5.33
C SER A 112 -5.10 -21.00 -4.52
N ARG A 113 -3.89 -21.00 -4.02
CA ARG A 113 -3.35 -22.04 -3.13
C ARG A 113 -3.99 -22.01 -1.73
N LEU A 114 -4.51 -20.85 -1.29
CA LEU A 114 -5.16 -20.69 0.03
C LEU A 114 -6.47 -21.48 0.17
N ARG A 115 -7.10 -21.90 -0.92
CA ARG A 115 -8.40 -22.63 -0.86
C ARG A 115 -8.33 -24.06 -0.30
N GLY A 116 -7.13 -24.55 0.03
CA GLY A 116 -6.96 -25.92 0.53
C GLY A 116 -5.90 -26.10 1.61
N ILE A 117 -5.36 -25.00 2.18
CA ILE A 117 -4.25 -25.07 3.14
C ILE A 117 -4.71 -24.61 4.52
N ASP A 118 -4.25 -25.31 5.54
CA ASP A 118 -4.39 -24.95 6.94
C ASP A 118 -3.77 -23.56 7.19
N MET A 119 -4.61 -22.58 7.48
CA MET A 119 -4.20 -21.17 7.66
C MET A 119 -3.35 -20.94 8.92
N GLU A 120 -3.13 -21.98 9.72
CA GLU A 120 -2.30 -21.92 10.93
C GLU A 120 -0.80 -22.13 10.64
N ALA A 121 -0.43 -22.65 9.47
CA ALA A 121 0.97 -22.86 9.09
C ALA A 121 1.52 -21.66 8.30
N ILE A 122 2.62 -21.07 8.77
CA ILE A 122 3.36 -20.07 7.99
C ILE A 122 4.14 -20.77 6.89
N THR A 123 4.00 -20.29 5.67
CA THR A 123 4.85 -20.69 4.56
C THR A 123 5.34 -19.45 3.82
N ILE A 124 6.66 -19.25 3.79
CA ILE A 124 7.27 -18.16 3.01
C ILE A 124 7.61 -18.68 1.63
N HIS A 125 7.04 -18.05 0.61
CA HIS A 125 7.28 -18.42 -0.79
C HIS A 125 8.49 -17.72 -1.37
N GLY A 126 8.90 -16.58 -0.83
CA GLY A 126 10.06 -15.87 -1.31
C GLY A 126 10.20 -14.44 -0.83
N VAL A 127 11.41 -13.93 -1.04
CA VAL A 127 11.75 -12.51 -0.86
C VAL A 127 12.19 -11.97 -2.22
N THR A 128 11.53 -10.91 -2.68
CA THR A 128 11.83 -10.26 -3.97
C THR A 128 12.27 -8.82 -3.77
N LEU A 129 13.04 -8.32 -4.73
CA LEU A 129 13.51 -6.94 -4.80
C LEU A 129 13.05 -6.34 -6.13
N ASP A 130 12.42 -5.18 -6.06
CA ASP A 130 12.13 -4.29 -7.19
C ASP A 130 12.87 -2.97 -6.95
N ASP A 131 13.84 -2.68 -7.78
CA ASP A 131 14.65 -1.46 -7.75
C ASP A 131 14.30 -0.50 -8.90
N THR A 132 13.15 -0.70 -9.56
CA THR A 132 12.66 0.12 -10.68
C THR A 132 11.71 1.22 -10.27
N GLN A 133 11.45 1.37 -8.99
CA GLN A 133 10.49 2.33 -8.44
C GLN A 133 11.18 3.60 -7.91
N SER A 134 10.39 4.65 -7.81
CA SER A 134 10.72 5.92 -7.15
C SER A 134 9.59 6.31 -6.21
N ARG A 135 9.88 7.15 -5.22
CA ARG A 135 8.90 7.61 -4.24
C ARG A 135 8.72 9.12 -4.27
N LEU A 136 7.46 9.54 -4.14
CA LEU A 136 7.06 10.91 -3.90
C LEU A 136 6.26 11.01 -2.60
N THR A 137 6.44 12.11 -1.88
CA THR A 137 5.67 12.43 -0.67
C THR A 137 5.22 13.88 -0.74
N LEU A 138 3.91 14.08 -0.59
CA LEU A 138 3.29 15.37 -0.37
C LEU A 138 3.10 15.53 1.14
N PRO A 139 3.95 16.32 1.82
CA PRO A 139 3.85 16.48 3.25
C PRO A 139 2.73 17.45 3.63
N ARG A 140 2.08 17.18 4.75
CA ARG A 140 1.00 18.00 5.30
C ARG A 140 -0.14 18.30 4.34
N LEU A 141 -0.52 17.29 3.57
CA LEU A 141 -1.69 17.37 2.70
C LEU A 141 -2.94 17.62 3.57
N PRO A 142 -3.80 18.60 3.25
CA PRO A 142 -5.00 18.86 4.02
C PRO A 142 -5.94 17.66 4.08
N ASN A 143 -6.43 17.31 5.27
CA ASN A 143 -7.40 16.24 5.49
C ASN A 143 -8.81 16.75 5.15
N ARG A 144 -9.08 17.00 3.87
CA ARG A 144 -10.40 17.40 3.35
C ARG A 144 -10.83 16.50 2.23
N ALA A 145 -12.15 16.27 2.14
CA ALA A 145 -12.72 15.50 1.04
C ALA A 145 -12.24 16.03 -0.32
N GLY A 146 -11.87 15.13 -1.19
CA GLY A 146 -11.43 15.44 -2.55
C GLY A 146 -9.95 15.77 -2.73
N VAL A 147 -9.19 16.10 -1.68
CA VAL A 147 -7.77 16.47 -1.83
C VAL A 147 -6.94 15.28 -2.32
N ALA A 148 -7.07 14.11 -1.70
CA ALA A 148 -6.42 12.89 -2.18
C ALA A 148 -6.92 12.49 -3.57
N ALA A 149 -8.23 12.63 -3.84
CA ALA A 149 -8.80 12.36 -5.16
C ALA A 149 -8.13 13.22 -6.23
N LYS A 150 -7.98 14.54 -6.00
CA LYS A 150 -7.33 15.47 -6.92
C LYS A 150 -5.89 15.03 -7.26
N VAL A 151 -5.11 14.57 -6.26
CA VAL A 151 -3.75 14.09 -6.50
C VAL A 151 -3.75 12.91 -7.46
N PHE A 152 -4.54 11.88 -7.19
CA PHE A 152 -4.55 10.66 -8.01
C PHE A 152 -5.29 10.84 -9.35
N GLU A 153 -6.20 11.79 -9.45
CA GLU A 153 -6.81 12.21 -10.72
C GLU A 153 -5.77 12.83 -11.65
N SER A 154 -5.01 13.81 -11.15
CA SER A 154 -3.98 14.48 -11.93
C SER A 154 -2.90 13.53 -12.43
N LEU A 155 -2.48 12.56 -11.59
CA LEU A 155 -1.52 11.54 -11.98
C LEU A 155 -2.11 10.58 -13.03
N ALA A 156 -3.34 10.11 -12.83
CA ALA A 156 -3.99 9.16 -13.72
C ALA A 156 -4.32 9.76 -15.09
N GLU A 157 -4.68 11.05 -15.18
CA GLU A 157 -4.94 11.76 -16.43
C GLU A 157 -3.72 11.88 -17.32
N GLN A 158 -2.53 11.88 -16.72
CA GLN A 158 -1.27 11.87 -17.44
C GLN A 158 -0.70 10.45 -17.61
N GLY A 159 -1.49 9.41 -17.31
CA GLY A 159 -1.09 8.01 -17.45
C GLY A 159 -0.01 7.56 -16.45
N VAL A 160 0.19 8.29 -15.35
CA VAL A 160 1.15 7.90 -14.32
C VAL A 160 0.58 6.73 -13.52
N PHE A 161 1.34 5.66 -13.50
CA PHE A 161 1.02 4.47 -12.70
C PHE A 161 1.47 4.67 -11.25
N VAL A 162 0.62 4.35 -10.30
CA VAL A 162 0.91 4.41 -8.86
C VAL A 162 0.79 3.01 -8.28
N ASP A 163 1.85 2.52 -7.63
CA ASP A 163 1.90 1.16 -7.08
C ASP A 163 1.52 1.14 -5.59
N MET A 164 2.38 1.65 -4.71
CA MET A 164 2.11 1.74 -3.28
C MET A 164 1.58 3.12 -2.93
N ILE A 165 0.53 3.18 -2.12
CA ILE A 165 0.01 4.43 -1.54
C ILE A 165 -0.04 4.25 -0.03
N LEU A 166 0.50 5.23 0.69
CA LEU A 166 0.45 5.32 2.14
C LEU A 166 0.12 6.76 2.54
N GLN A 167 -0.98 6.95 3.22
CA GLN A 167 -1.30 8.20 3.88
C GLN A 167 -1.11 8.01 5.38
N SER A 168 -0.22 8.81 5.96
CA SER A 168 0.10 8.80 7.38
C SER A 168 -0.47 10.05 8.03
N TRP A 169 -1.24 9.87 9.06
CA TRP A 169 -1.80 10.98 9.82
C TRP A 169 -0.71 11.80 10.49
N PHE A 170 -0.74 13.11 10.33
CA PHE A 170 0.20 14.03 10.99
C PHE A 170 -0.48 14.74 12.15
N ASN A 171 -1.67 15.30 11.95
CA ASN A 171 -2.54 15.90 12.94
C ASN A 171 -4.00 15.91 12.43
N ALA A 172 -4.92 16.53 13.18
CA ALA A 172 -6.34 16.58 12.80
C ALA A 172 -6.57 17.16 11.40
N ASP A 173 -5.75 18.13 10.99
CA ASP A 173 -5.97 18.92 9.77
C ASP A 173 -5.13 18.46 8.58
N SER A 174 -4.11 17.62 8.80
CA SER A 174 -3.15 17.25 7.76
C SER A 174 -2.56 15.85 7.90
N SER A 175 -2.16 15.30 6.77
CA SER A 175 -1.50 13.99 6.64
C SER A 175 -0.33 14.07 5.66
N ASP A 176 0.60 13.15 5.77
CA ASP A 176 1.64 12.95 4.75
C ASP A 176 1.17 11.87 3.77
N LEU A 177 1.08 12.22 2.49
CA LEU A 177 0.72 11.28 1.42
C LEU A 177 1.97 10.86 0.65
N SER A 178 2.34 9.59 0.79
CA SER A 178 3.47 8.97 0.07
C SER A 178 2.97 7.97 -0.95
N PHE A 179 3.58 7.94 -2.12
CA PHE A 179 3.28 6.93 -3.13
C PHE A 179 4.52 6.61 -3.97
N THR A 180 4.49 5.44 -4.59
CA THR A 180 5.55 5.01 -5.50
C THR A 180 5.05 4.98 -6.94
N VAL A 181 5.98 5.28 -7.84
CA VAL A 181 5.77 5.29 -9.29
C VAL A 181 6.94 4.57 -9.99
N PRO A 182 6.77 4.02 -11.18
CA PRO A 182 7.90 3.57 -11.98
C PRO A 182 8.93 4.69 -12.15
N ARG A 183 10.22 4.36 -12.03
CA ARG A 183 11.31 5.35 -12.15
C ARG A 183 11.25 6.11 -13.48
N SER A 184 10.87 5.45 -14.55
CA SER A 184 10.70 6.09 -15.87
C SER A 184 9.62 7.19 -15.87
N GLN A 185 8.66 7.13 -14.96
CA GLN A 185 7.58 8.12 -14.83
C GLN A 185 7.83 9.15 -13.72
N TYR A 186 8.93 9.00 -12.96
CA TYR A 186 9.24 9.88 -11.83
C TYR A 186 9.34 11.36 -12.20
N PRO A 187 10.02 11.77 -13.30
CA PRO A 187 10.09 13.18 -13.66
C PRO A 187 8.72 13.80 -13.89
N LEU A 188 7.84 13.11 -14.62
CA LEU A 188 6.48 13.55 -14.89
C LEU A 188 5.63 13.60 -13.60
N ALA A 189 5.70 12.55 -12.80
CA ALA A 189 4.97 12.47 -11.52
C ALA A 189 5.39 13.58 -10.56
N ARG A 190 6.68 13.91 -10.55
CA ARG A 190 7.24 15.00 -9.75
C ARG A 190 6.72 16.36 -10.21
N GLU A 191 6.73 16.64 -11.50
CA GLU A 191 6.19 17.89 -12.05
C GLU A 191 4.70 18.08 -11.68
N ILE A 192 3.90 17.03 -11.81
CA ILE A 192 2.48 17.06 -11.41
C ILE A 192 2.35 17.32 -9.91
N ALA A 193 3.16 16.65 -9.07
CA ALA A 193 3.11 16.82 -7.62
C ALA A 193 3.56 18.22 -7.19
N GLU A 194 4.55 18.83 -7.85
CA GLU A 194 4.99 20.22 -7.62
C GLU A 194 3.87 21.21 -7.94
N LYS A 195 3.22 21.09 -9.09
CA LYS A 195 2.06 21.93 -9.45
C LYS A 195 0.92 21.81 -8.44
N LEU A 196 0.62 20.60 -8.00
CA LEU A 196 -0.40 20.38 -6.98
C LEU A 196 -0.01 20.96 -5.62
N ALA A 197 1.28 20.89 -5.26
CA ALA A 197 1.76 21.48 -4.03
C ALA A 197 1.59 23.01 -4.04
N ASP A 198 1.90 23.66 -5.16
CA ASP A 198 1.69 25.11 -5.34
C ASP A 198 0.21 25.48 -5.26
N GLU A 199 -0.67 24.74 -5.95
CA GLU A 199 -2.12 24.96 -5.95
C GLU A 199 -2.77 24.76 -4.57
N LEU A 200 -2.25 23.83 -3.79
CA LEU A 200 -2.76 23.49 -2.45
C LEU A 200 -2.05 24.28 -1.33
N GLY A 201 -1.06 25.10 -1.66
CA GLY A 201 -0.27 25.84 -0.69
C GLY A 201 0.56 24.93 0.23
N LEU A 202 1.02 23.80 -0.27
CA LEU A 202 1.81 22.85 0.48
C LEU A 202 3.26 23.32 0.61
N LEU A 203 3.94 22.78 1.62
CA LEU A 203 5.40 22.82 1.67
C LEU A 203 6.01 22.03 0.51
N ALA A 204 7.28 22.25 0.23
CA ALA A 204 8.00 21.53 -0.83
C ALA A 204 7.80 20.02 -0.73
N ILE A 205 7.50 19.38 -1.87
CA ILE A 205 7.39 17.94 -1.96
C ILE A 205 8.74 17.25 -1.67
N LYS A 206 8.67 16.01 -1.21
CA LYS A 206 9.87 15.18 -1.02
C LYS A 206 9.87 14.09 -2.09
N GLY A 207 10.95 14.00 -2.85
CA GLY A 207 11.13 12.98 -3.87
C GLY A 207 12.38 12.15 -3.60
N LYS A 208 12.30 10.85 -3.90
CA LYS A 208 13.44 9.93 -3.88
C LYS A 208 13.39 9.05 -5.12
N GLU A 209 14.30 9.30 -6.04
CA GLU A 209 14.35 8.63 -7.32
C GLU A 209 14.79 7.19 -7.21
N LEU A 210 15.78 6.92 -6.35
CA LEU A 210 16.35 5.59 -6.15
C LEU A 210 15.83 5.00 -4.82
N ILE A 211 14.86 4.11 -4.93
CA ILE A 211 14.37 3.29 -3.82
C ILE A 211 14.49 1.82 -4.17
N ALA A 212 14.48 0.98 -3.16
CA ALA A 212 14.37 -0.46 -3.28
C ALA A 212 13.12 -0.94 -2.55
N LYS A 213 12.20 -1.53 -3.30
CA LYS A 213 11.00 -2.18 -2.76
C LYS A 213 11.28 -3.65 -2.57
N LEU A 214 11.22 -4.13 -1.34
CA LEU A 214 11.30 -5.54 -1.02
C LEU A 214 9.91 -6.08 -0.68
N ALA A 215 9.64 -7.30 -1.11
CA ALA A 215 8.41 -7.99 -0.77
C ALA A 215 8.71 -9.39 -0.22
N VAL A 216 8.25 -9.66 1.00
CA VAL A 216 8.19 -11.01 1.55
C VAL A 216 6.80 -11.55 1.28
N SER A 217 6.73 -12.64 0.53
CA SER A 217 5.48 -13.29 0.13
C SER A 217 5.30 -14.61 0.85
N GLY A 218 4.08 -14.90 1.28
CA GLY A 218 3.79 -16.15 1.98
C GLY A 218 2.33 -16.27 2.39
N ILE A 219 2.01 -17.42 2.97
CA ILE A 219 0.71 -17.74 3.55
C ILE A 219 0.80 -17.55 5.07
N GLY A 220 -0.29 -17.10 5.70
CA GLY A 220 -0.33 -16.90 7.15
C GLY A 220 0.42 -15.67 7.67
N LEU A 221 0.98 -14.82 6.80
CA LEU A 221 1.78 -13.64 7.18
C LEU A 221 1.02 -12.70 8.13
N ARG A 222 -0.28 -12.56 7.93
CA ARG A 222 -1.13 -11.67 8.73
C ARG A 222 -1.39 -12.21 10.13
N SER A 223 -1.48 -13.52 10.27
CA SER A 223 -1.79 -14.20 11.54
C SER A 223 -0.56 -14.31 12.45
N HIS A 224 0.64 -14.18 11.88
CA HIS A 224 1.89 -14.42 12.57
C HIS A 224 2.71 -13.14 12.73
N THR A 225 2.48 -12.44 13.82
CA THR A 225 3.21 -11.21 14.17
C THR A 225 4.73 -11.42 14.26
N GLY A 226 5.18 -12.63 14.61
CA GLY A 226 6.60 -12.99 14.68
C GLY A 226 7.36 -12.81 13.37
N MET A 227 6.68 -12.95 12.24
CA MET A 227 7.27 -12.70 10.92
C MET A 227 7.68 -11.23 10.73
N ALA A 228 6.74 -10.32 10.97
CA ALA A 228 7.02 -8.89 10.86
C ALA A 228 8.12 -8.46 11.86
N ILE A 229 8.07 -8.98 13.08
CA ILE A 229 9.11 -8.75 14.08
C ILE A 229 10.46 -9.24 13.56
N GLY A 230 10.55 -10.48 13.05
CA GLY A 230 11.78 -11.03 12.51
C GLY A 230 12.35 -10.24 11.33
N MET A 231 11.48 -9.68 10.46
CA MET A 231 11.91 -8.76 9.40
C MET A 231 12.53 -7.49 9.97
N PHE A 232 11.85 -6.87 10.95
CA PHE A 232 12.32 -5.63 11.56
C PHE A 232 13.63 -5.84 12.32
N GLU A 233 13.75 -6.93 13.08
CA GLU A 233 14.97 -7.29 13.80
C GLU A 233 16.15 -7.50 12.84
N ALA A 234 15.94 -8.24 11.75
CA ALA A 234 16.97 -8.48 10.77
C ALA A 234 17.48 -7.19 10.11
N LEU A 235 16.54 -6.32 9.68
CA LEU A 235 16.90 -5.04 9.07
C LEU A 235 17.55 -4.07 10.08
N MET A 236 17.07 -4.06 11.32
CA MET A 236 17.65 -3.26 12.39
C MET A 236 19.09 -3.68 12.69
N GLN A 237 19.36 -4.99 12.80
CA GLN A 237 20.71 -5.53 13.01
C GLN A 237 21.66 -5.17 11.86
N ALA A 238 21.13 -5.13 10.64
CA ALA A 238 21.87 -4.70 9.45
C ALA A 238 21.95 -3.17 9.30
N GLN A 239 21.38 -2.40 10.24
CA GLN A 239 21.31 -0.94 10.21
C GLN A 239 20.63 -0.38 8.94
N ILE A 240 19.63 -1.09 8.43
CA ILE A 240 18.86 -0.69 7.23
C ILE A 240 17.55 -0.04 7.67
N PRO A 241 17.40 1.29 7.52
CA PRO A 241 16.17 1.98 7.88
C PRO A 241 15.04 1.66 6.88
N ILE A 242 13.85 1.42 7.42
CA ILE A 242 12.63 1.24 6.62
C ILE A 242 12.00 2.61 6.43
N GLU A 243 11.76 3.00 5.19
CA GLU A 243 11.18 4.29 4.83
C GLU A 243 9.67 4.24 4.62
N MET A 244 9.16 3.09 4.20
CA MET A 244 7.73 2.87 3.97
C MET A 244 7.43 1.39 4.14
N LEU A 245 6.26 1.08 4.66
CA LEU A 245 5.80 -0.29 4.89
C LEU A 245 4.32 -0.41 4.56
N ASN A 246 3.94 -1.48 3.90
CA ASN A 246 2.56 -1.91 3.88
C ASN A 246 2.44 -3.44 3.98
N THR A 247 1.28 -3.89 4.40
CA THR A 247 0.99 -5.31 4.58
C THR A 247 -0.30 -5.70 3.87
N SER A 248 -0.29 -6.88 3.28
CA SER A 248 -1.48 -7.54 2.76
C SER A 248 -1.68 -8.91 3.41
N GLU A 249 -2.67 -9.64 2.95
CA GLU A 249 -2.94 -11.00 3.42
C GLU A 249 -1.79 -11.97 3.13
N VAL A 250 -1.05 -11.71 2.05
CA VAL A 250 -0.04 -12.62 1.47
C VAL A 250 1.32 -11.98 1.25
N ARG A 251 1.48 -10.69 1.57
CA ARG A 251 2.74 -9.95 1.41
C ARG A 251 2.96 -8.91 2.48
N VAL A 252 4.22 -8.74 2.83
CA VAL A 252 4.73 -7.56 3.51
C VAL A 252 5.67 -6.86 2.55
N ASN A 253 5.32 -5.64 2.15
CA ASN A 253 6.15 -4.79 1.29
C ASN A 253 6.82 -3.72 2.13
N LEU A 254 8.09 -3.50 1.92
CA LEU A 254 8.85 -2.42 2.55
C LEU A 254 9.73 -1.70 1.52
N ILE A 255 9.98 -0.44 1.79
CA ILE A 255 10.86 0.40 0.99
C ILE A 255 12.04 0.81 1.85
N VAL A 256 13.22 0.66 1.28
CA VAL A 256 14.48 1.13 1.82
C VAL A 256 15.19 2.03 0.80
N ASP A 257 16.27 2.66 1.20
CA ASP A 257 17.16 3.38 0.27
C ASP A 257 17.62 2.46 -0.86
N GLY A 258 17.65 2.96 -2.10
CA GLY A 258 18.03 2.17 -3.27
C GLY A 258 19.42 1.55 -3.14
N SER A 259 20.38 2.25 -2.52
CA SER A 259 21.75 1.76 -2.28
C SER A 259 21.80 0.57 -1.32
N LEU A 260 20.79 0.41 -0.46
CA LEU A 260 20.70 -0.66 0.54
C LEU A 260 19.86 -1.85 0.07
N GLY A 261 19.25 -1.79 -1.11
CA GLY A 261 18.31 -2.80 -1.61
C GLY A 261 18.88 -4.22 -1.64
N ARG A 262 20.09 -4.40 -2.16
CA ARG A 262 20.77 -5.70 -2.21
C ARG A 262 21.12 -6.23 -0.83
N ALA A 263 21.59 -5.36 0.06
CA ALA A 263 21.90 -5.72 1.44
C ALA A 263 20.63 -6.16 2.19
N ALA A 264 19.54 -5.42 2.02
CA ALA A 264 18.24 -5.75 2.60
C ALA A 264 17.68 -7.09 2.07
N LEU A 265 17.78 -7.34 0.75
CA LEU A 265 17.39 -8.61 0.15
C LEU A 265 18.14 -9.79 0.79
N ASN A 266 19.46 -9.69 0.84
CA ASN A 266 20.32 -10.76 1.40
C ASN A 266 20.00 -11.00 2.88
N CYS A 267 19.81 -9.94 3.65
CA CYS A 267 19.47 -9.99 5.06
C CYS A 267 18.14 -10.73 5.28
N LEU A 268 17.08 -10.37 4.52
CA LEU A 268 15.78 -11.02 4.63
C LEU A 268 15.80 -12.46 4.13
N GLN A 269 16.49 -12.76 3.04
CA GLN A 269 16.66 -14.14 2.55
C GLN A 269 17.39 -15.02 3.57
N GLN A 270 18.41 -14.49 4.23
CA GLN A 270 19.11 -15.20 5.29
C GLN A 270 18.22 -15.44 6.51
N ARG A 271 17.45 -14.42 6.93
CA ARG A 271 16.52 -14.52 8.07
C ARG A 271 15.47 -15.61 7.86
N PHE A 272 14.94 -15.72 6.65
CA PHE A 272 13.87 -16.65 6.32
C PHE A 272 14.31 -17.93 5.62
N ARG A 273 15.62 -18.20 5.59
CA ARG A 273 16.18 -19.35 4.87
C ARG A 273 15.58 -20.70 5.30
N SER A 274 15.27 -20.86 6.58
CA SER A 274 14.67 -22.08 7.12
C SER A 274 13.16 -22.21 6.86
N GLU A 275 12.52 -21.10 6.47
CA GLU A 275 11.08 -20.97 6.30
C GLU A 275 10.69 -20.83 4.80
N LEU A 276 11.70 -20.73 3.92
CA LEU A 276 11.52 -20.71 2.46
C LEU A 276 11.19 -22.13 1.97
N SER A 277 10.05 -22.28 1.33
CA SER A 277 9.58 -23.53 0.72
C SER A 277 9.95 -23.65 -0.76
#